data_cefd66dd2e6de5f48ecc7a17b3c9059a
#
_entry.id   cefd66dd2e6de5f48ecc7a17b3c9059a
#
_cell.length_a   1.000
_cell.length_b   1.000
_cell.length_c   1.000
_cell.angle_alpha   90.00
_cell.angle_beta   90.00
_cell.angle_gamma   90.00
#
_symmetry.space_group_name_H-M   'P 1'
#
loop_
_entity.id
_entity.type
_entity.pdbx_description
1 polymer ?
#
loop_
_entity_poly.entity_id
_entity_poly.type
_entity_poly.pdbx_seq_one_letter_code
_entity_poly.pdbx_strand_id
1 'polypeptide(L)'
;MSWMLRLQERLLGISPWNADKITDEWFRAHFNYAADLAHDWLGRSLNLSQAKLLNFGCGDGITDLALVLRHGATSIHGIDIRQEYAKLPRIAREQLGMSRIPAALSFETIVPNSPLAGRHAGYDGLLSWSTFEHVQRDKVLPILADLHACLRPGGVFFLQIEPLFHSPWGSHLRRYDDVPWHHLMASEEELWNTIEKHEGPLDAAEVDFGFADFGADGYKRFVFKEYQALNRLTADELIDIARQAGFEVLREERRHVDMPIPEALQGRYPEDWLRNNEILLLLGKP
;
A
#
# COMPACT_ATOMS: atom_id res chain seq x y z
N MET A 1 24.81 1.88 9.85
CA MET A 1 24.85 0.45 10.25
C MET A 1 26.29 0.09 10.58
N SER A 2 26.54 -0.53 11.75
CA SER A 2 27.90 -0.96 12.15
C SER A 2 28.39 -2.02 11.16
N TRP A 3 29.70 -2.01 10.82
CA TRP A 3 30.33 -3.03 9.96
C TRP A 3 30.19 -4.44 10.56
N MET A 4 30.10 -4.58 11.89
CA MET A 4 29.86 -5.83 12.59
C MET A 4 28.47 -6.43 12.28
N LEU A 5 27.42 -5.61 12.16
CA LEU A 5 26.09 -6.09 11.81
C LEU A 5 26.05 -6.65 10.39
N ARG A 6 26.73 -6.01 9.43
CA ARG A 6 26.86 -6.52 8.05
C ARG A 6 27.69 -7.81 7.98
N LEU A 7 28.66 -7.98 8.89
CA LEU A 7 29.45 -9.20 8.97
C LEU A 7 28.63 -10.35 9.55
N GLN A 8 27.80 -10.10 10.55
CA GLN A 8 26.86 -11.07 11.11
C GLN A 8 25.81 -11.53 10.08
N GLU A 9 25.26 -10.61 9.30
CA GLU A 9 24.33 -10.91 8.22
C GLU A 9 24.97 -11.84 7.15
N ARG A 10 26.22 -11.54 6.76
CA ARG A 10 26.97 -12.38 5.79
C ARG A 10 27.37 -13.76 6.32
N LEU A 11 27.71 -13.85 7.62
CA LEU A 11 28.24 -15.08 8.20
C LEU A 11 27.14 -16.01 8.71
N LEU A 12 26.01 -15.48 9.16
CA LEU A 12 24.95 -16.25 9.81
C LEU A 12 23.67 -16.33 8.99
N GLY A 13 23.55 -15.57 7.89
CA GLY A 13 22.32 -15.50 7.10
C GLY A 13 21.12 -14.96 7.88
N ILE A 14 21.39 -14.31 9.03
CA ILE A 14 20.36 -13.77 9.92
C ILE A 14 20.38 -12.25 9.77
N SER A 15 19.30 -11.69 9.23
CA SER A 15 19.14 -10.24 9.21
C SER A 15 19.12 -9.71 10.64
N PRO A 16 19.92 -8.65 10.98
CA PRO A 16 19.90 -8.02 12.29
C PRO A 16 18.52 -7.40 12.63
N TRP A 17 17.64 -7.29 11.64
CA TRP A 17 16.27 -6.80 11.72
C TRP A 17 15.25 -7.93 11.78
N ASN A 18 15.57 -9.02 12.46
CA ASN A 18 14.74 -10.22 12.51
C ASN A 18 13.35 -9.91 13.11
N ALA A 19 12.31 -10.39 12.44
CA ALA A 19 10.90 -10.21 12.75
C ALA A 19 10.50 -10.57 14.19
N ASP A 20 11.23 -11.49 14.82
CA ASP A 20 10.91 -12.02 16.16
C ASP A 20 10.97 -10.98 17.28
N LYS A 21 11.55 -9.81 17.03
CA LYS A 21 11.66 -8.71 18.01
C LYS A 21 10.63 -7.59 17.78
N ILE A 22 9.95 -7.61 16.64
CA ILE A 22 8.96 -6.58 16.28
C ILE A 22 7.62 -7.02 16.84
N THR A 23 7.08 -6.28 17.81
CA THR A 23 5.82 -6.58 18.47
C THR A 23 4.62 -5.91 17.82
N ASP A 24 4.83 -4.79 17.13
CA ASP A 24 3.79 -4.09 16.40
C ASP A 24 3.45 -4.84 15.09
N GLU A 25 2.18 -5.25 14.94
CA GLU A 25 1.73 -6.06 13.80
C GLU A 25 1.72 -5.27 12.49
N TRP A 26 1.32 -3.99 12.54
CA TRP A 26 1.33 -3.11 11.37
C TRP A 26 2.75 -2.90 10.87
N PHE A 27 3.66 -2.54 11.79
CA PHE A 27 5.07 -2.39 11.46
C PHE A 27 5.64 -3.68 10.87
N ARG A 28 5.38 -4.82 11.49
CA ARG A 28 5.85 -6.13 11.03
C ARG A 28 5.34 -6.47 9.64
N ALA A 29 4.07 -6.21 9.35
CA ALA A 29 3.47 -6.47 8.05
C ALA A 29 4.15 -5.66 6.95
N HIS A 30 4.39 -4.36 7.17
CA HIS A 30 5.01 -3.48 6.18
C HIS A 30 6.53 -3.65 6.09
N PHE A 31 7.19 -3.82 7.24
CA PHE A 31 8.64 -3.97 7.31
C PHE A 31 9.13 -5.33 6.77
N ASN A 32 8.34 -6.39 6.94
CA ASN A 32 8.71 -7.72 6.45
C ASN A 32 7.96 -8.06 5.16
N TYR A 33 6.66 -8.32 5.25
CA TYR A 33 5.91 -8.90 4.13
C TYR A 33 5.83 -7.96 2.92
N ALA A 34 5.40 -6.71 3.10
CA ALA A 34 5.27 -5.77 1.99
C ALA A 34 6.63 -5.49 1.32
N ALA A 35 7.68 -5.29 2.13
CA ALA A 35 9.02 -5.05 1.61
C ALA A 35 9.63 -6.26 0.92
N ASP A 36 9.45 -7.47 1.46
CA ASP A 36 9.93 -8.71 0.83
C ASP A 36 9.23 -8.94 -0.52
N LEU A 37 7.93 -8.69 -0.57
CA LEU A 37 7.15 -8.84 -1.79
C LEU A 37 7.55 -7.79 -2.84
N ALA A 38 7.66 -6.53 -2.45
CA ALA A 38 8.13 -5.47 -3.35
C ALA A 38 9.55 -5.76 -3.89
N HIS A 39 10.44 -6.27 -3.02
CA HIS A 39 11.78 -6.69 -3.44
C HIS A 39 11.72 -7.86 -4.44
N ASP A 40 10.92 -8.92 -4.20
CA ASP A 40 10.81 -10.06 -5.13
C ASP A 40 10.31 -9.62 -6.51
N TRP A 41 9.34 -8.70 -6.52
CA TRP A 41 8.74 -8.23 -7.78
C TRP A 41 9.66 -7.28 -8.56
N LEU A 42 10.21 -6.27 -7.90
CA LEU A 42 11.11 -5.28 -8.53
C LEU A 42 12.48 -5.89 -8.83
N GLY A 43 13.00 -6.71 -7.91
CA GLY A 43 14.36 -7.28 -7.98
C GLY A 43 14.61 -8.21 -9.16
N ARG A 44 13.56 -8.70 -9.82
CA ARG A 44 13.69 -9.47 -11.07
C ARG A 44 14.07 -8.60 -12.27
N SER A 45 13.75 -7.32 -12.22
CA SER A 45 14.00 -6.36 -13.31
C SER A 45 15.02 -5.30 -12.94
N LEU A 46 15.25 -5.05 -11.65
CA LEU A 46 16.11 -3.99 -11.13
C LEU A 46 17.12 -4.52 -10.10
N ASN A 47 18.31 -3.93 -10.10
CA ASN A 47 19.20 -4.02 -8.95
C ASN A 47 18.91 -2.86 -8.00
N LEU A 48 18.20 -3.13 -6.89
CA LEU A 48 17.76 -2.09 -5.94
C LEU A 48 18.93 -1.29 -5.34
N SER A 49 20.12 -1.87 -5.26
CA SER A 49 21.31 -1.18 -4.76
C SER A 49 21.85 -0.11 -5.72
N GLN A 50 21.33 -0.04 -6.93
CA GLN A 50 21.74 0.92 -7.97
C GLN A 50 20.54 1.71 -8.51
N ALA A 51 19.32 1.27 -8.21
CA ALA A 51 18.09 1.84 -8.72
C ALA A 51 17.65 3.07 -7.93
N LYS A 52 17.12 4.07 -8.65
CA LYS A 52 16.38 5.20 -8.10
C LYS A 52 14.89 4.85 -8.08
N LEU A 53 14.31 4.77 -6.89
CA LEU A 53 12.91 4.34 -6.68
C LEU A 53 12.03 5.52 -6.27
N LEU A 54 10.78 5.52 -6.75
CA LEU A 54 9.70 6.39 -6.28
C LEU A 54 8.59 5.51 -5.69
N ASN A 55 8.16 5.81 -4.45
CA ASN A 55 7.00 5.19 -3.82
C ASN A 55 5.81 6.15 -3.85
N PHE A 56 4.78 5.80 -4.61
CA PHE A 56 3.53 6.57 -4.71
C PHE A 56 2.52 6.07 -3.65
N GLY A 57 2.13 6.96 -2.74
CA GLY A 57 1.34 6.61 -1.55
C GLY A 57 2.21 5.91 -0.51
N CYS A 58 3.34 6.53 -0.13
CA CYS A 58 4.32 5.93 0.77
C CYS A 58 3.84 5.77 2.22
N GLY A 59 2.72 6.40 2.60
CA GLY A 59 2.15 6.33 3.94
C GLY A 59 3.16 6.72 5.01
N ASP A 60 3.38 5.82 5.96
CA ASP A 60 4.32 6.02 7.08
C ASP A 60 5.79 5.76 6.71
N GLY A 61 6.08 5.26 5.50
CA GLY A 61 7.43 4.99 5.02
C GLY A 61 8.10 3.72 5.57
N ILE A 62 7.37 2.86 6.28
CA ILE A 62 7.93 1.63 6.87
C ILE A 62 8.44 0.68 5.79
N THR A 63 7.69 0.50 4.71
CA THR A 63 8.10 -0.34 3.56
C THR A 63 9.38 0.20 2.92
N ASP A 64 9.49 1.52 2.74
CA ASP A 64 10.68 2.16 2.20
C ASP A 64 11.90 1.96 3.10
N LEU A 65 11.70 2.12 4.42
CA LEU A 65 12.74 1.85 5.42
C LEU A 65 13.24 0.40 5.33
N ALA A 66 12.33 -0.54 5.19
CA ALA A 66 12.68 -1.96 5.09
C ALA A 66 13.43 -2.28 3.79
N LEU A 67 13.02 -1.72 2.65
CA LEU A 67 13.73 -1.88 1.38
C LEU A 67 15.19 -1.38 1.48
N VAL A 68 15.43 -0.29 2.21
CA VAL A 68 16.79 0.20 2.46
C VAL A 68 17.57 -0.72 3.41
N LEU A 69 16.97 -1.09 4.55
CA LEU A 69 17.68 -1.80 5.61
C LEU A 69 17.90 -3.28 5.31
N ARG A 70 16.89 -3.93 4.72
CA ARG A 70 16.88 -5.37 4.50
C ARG A 70 17.29 -5.76 3.08
N HIS A 71 16.95 -4.94 2.10
CA HIS A 71 17.14 -5.25 0.67
C HIS A 71 18.18 -4.36 -0.02
N GLY A 72 18.81 -3.45 0.73
CA GLY A 72 19.94 -2.69 0.25
C GLY A 72 19.63 -1.61 -0.79
N ALA A 73 18.36 -1.16 -0.87
CA ALA A 73 18.02 -0.02 -1.71
C ALA A 73 18.78 1.24 -1.26
N THR A 74 19.30 2.01 -2.21
CA THR A 74 20.19 3.15 -1.93
C THR A 74 19.57 4.51 -2.23
N SER A 75 18.40 4.54 -2.90
CA SER A 75 17.68 5.76 -3.22
C SER A 75 16.18 5.48 -3.35
N ILE A 76 15.41 5.90 -2.36
CA ILE A 76 13.95 5.85 -2.40
C ILE A 76 13.40 7.23 -2.06
N HIS A 77 12.51 7.72 -2.91
CA HIS A 77 11.72 8.93 -2.69
C HIS A 77 10.25 8.54 -2.49
N GLY A 78 9.73 8.71 -1.28
CA GLY A 78 8.32 8.48 -0.98
C GLY A 78 7.51 9.75 -1.18
N ILE A 79 6.38 9.65 -1.86
CA ILE A 79 5.42 10.74 -2.02
C ILE A 79 4.04 10.32 -1.51
N ASP A 80 3.36 11.22 -0.80
CA ASP A 80 2.02 10.99 -0.27
C ASP A 80 1.24 12.31 -0.18
N ILE A 81 -0.07 12.25 -0.15
CA ILE A 81 -0.95 13.40 0.10
C ILE A 81 -1.05 13.75 1.59
N ARG A 82 -0.61 12.86 2.46
CA ARG A 82 -0.53 12.99 3.93
C ARG A 82 0.92 12.96 4.38
N GLN A 83 1.18 13.40 5.62
CA GLN A 83 2.53 13.47 6.19
C GLN A 83 2.80 12.35 7.20
N GLU A 84 2.20 11.16 7.00
CA GLU A 84 2.37 10.04 7.94
C GLU A 84 3.83 9.61 8.08
N TYR A 85 4.61 9.72 7.02
CA TYR A 85 6.06 9.47 7.02
C TYR A 85 6.85 10.37 8.01
N ALA A 86 6.28 11.50 8.46
CA ALA A 86 6.91 12.32 9.48
C ALA A 86 7.05 11.59 10.84
N LYS A 87 6.25 10.54 11.06
CA LYS A 87 6.30 9.67 12.24
C LYS A 87 7.40 8.61 12.16
N LEU A 88 7.93 8.32 10.97
CA LEU A 88 8.91 7.25 10.73
C LEU A 88 10.13 7.30 11.67
N PRO A 89 10.73 8.47 11.99
CA PRO A 89 11.86 8.52 12.93
C PRO A 89 11.52 8.03 14.34
N ARG A 90 10.27 8.30 14.82
CA ARG A 90 9.78 7.82 16.10
C ARG A 90 9.54 6.32 16.04
N ILE A 91 8.78 5.86 15.04
CA ILE A 91 8.45 4.44 14.82
C ILE A 91 9.73 3.60 14.70
N ALA A 92 10.70 4.03 13.89
CA ALA A 92 11.98 3.32 13.73
C ALA A 92 12.79 3.25 15.03
N ARG A 93 12.70 4.27 15.89
CA ARG A 93 13.33 4.24 17.22
C ARG A 93 12.67 3.23 18.14
N GLU A 94 11.34 3.21 18.17
CA GLU A 94 10.56 2.34 19.04
C GLU A 94 10.70 0.87 18.62
N GLN A 95 10.58 0.57 17.33
CA GLN A 95 10.56 -0.80 16.82
C GLN A 95 11.95 -1.39 16.53
N LEU A 96 12.92 -0.55 16.15
CA LEU A 96 14.24 -1.00 15.71
C LEU A 96 15.40 -0.44 16.53
N GLY A 97 15.14 0.43 17.52
CA GLY A 97 16.19 1.11 18.30
C GLY A 97 17.04 2.07 17.46
N MET A 98 16.54 2.55 16.32
CA MET A 98 17.29 3.41 15.43
C MET A 98 17.29 4.86 15.92
N SER A 99 18.46 5.52 15.90
CA SER A 99 18.58 6.93 16.24
C SER A 99 18.36 7.89 15.07
N ARG A 100 18.48 7.40 13.84
CA ARG A 100 18.36 8.21 12.61
C ARG A 100 17.82 7.37 11.46
N ILE A 101 17.03 8.01 10.60
CA ILE A 101 16.57 7.42 9.33
C ILE A 101 17.73 7.43 8.32
N PRO A 102 17.88 6.37 7.48
CA PRO A 102 18.89 6.31 6.44
C PRO A 102 18.81 7.49 5.47
N ALA A 103 19.96 8.04 5.07
CA ALA A 103 20.03 9.10 4.06
C ALA A 103 19.56 8.68 2.66
N ALA A 104 19.37 7.38 2.43
CA ALA A 104 18.80 6.82 1.21
C ALA A 104 17.31 7.14 1.04
N LEU A 105 16.64 7.59 2.12
CA LEU A 105 15.21 7.91 2.13
C LEU A 105 14.99 9.42 2.06
N SER A 106 14.04 9.81 1.25
CA SER A 106 13.48 11.16 1.24
C SER A 106 11.98 11.09 1.05
N PHE A 107 11.25 12.06 1.60
CA PHE A 107 9.78 12.08 1.55
C PHE A 107 9.27 13.47 1.16
N GLU A 108 8.15 13.51 0.46
CA GLU A 108 7.47 14.74 0.06
C GLU A 108 5.96 14.60 0.18
N THR A 109 5.31 15.64 0.71
CA THR A 109 3.85 15.75 0.62
C THR A 109 3.47 16.38 -0.71
N ILE A 110 2.63 15.70 -1.48
CA ILE A 110 2.14 16.19 -2.76
C ILE A 110 0.71 16.71 -2.65
N VAL A 111 0.35 17.66 -3.52
CA VAL A 111 -1.04 18.10 -3.65
C VAL A 111 -1.81 17.05 -4.47
N PRO A 112 -2.99 16.58 -4.01
CA PRO A 112 -3.79 15.63 -4.76
C PRO A 112 -4.01 16.07 -6.21
N ASN A 113 -3.85 15.15 -7.15
CA ASN A 113 -3.99 15.38 -8.60
C ASN A 113 -3.04 16.43 -9.21
N SER A 114 -1.99 16.84 -8.52
CA SER A 114 -0.95 17.68 -9.12
C SER A 114 -0.04 16.85 -10.02
N PRO A 115 0.43 17.39 -11.17
CA PRO A 115 1.35 16.69 -12.05
C PRO A 115 2.66 16.32 -11.35
N LEU A 116 3.10 15.07 -11.51
CA LEU A 116 4.31 14.52 -10.90
C LEU A 116 5.51 14.59 -11.85
N ALA A 117 5.34 14.24 -13.12
CA ALA A 117 6.42 14.06 -14.08
C ALA A 117 7.31 15.31 -14.28
N GLY A 118 6.76 16.51 -14.06
CA GLY A 118 7.53 17.76 -14.13
C GLY A 118 8.57 17.92 -13.01
N ARG A 119 8.39 17.22 -11.89
CA ARG A 119 9.26 17.27 -10.70
C ARG A 119 9.95 15.94 -10.41
N HIS A 120 9.32 14.87 -10.80
CA HIS A 120 9.73 13.49 -10.53
C HIS A 120 9.93 12.74 -11.84
N ALA A 121 11.15 12.72 -12.38
CA ALA A 121 11.47 12.03 -13.63
C ALA A 121 12.73 11.17 -13.51
N GLY A 122 12.85 10.18 -14.41
CA GLY A 122 14.04 9.37 -14.56
C GLY A 122 14.22 8.32 -13.46
N TYR A 123 13.12 7.83 -12.89
CA TYR A 123 13.15 6.71 -11.94
C TYR A 123 13.34 5.39 -12.69
N ASP A 124 14.12 4.49 -12.08
CA ASP A 124 14.31 3.13 -12.57
C ASP A 124 13.11 2.25 -12.21
N GLY A 125 12.54 2.47 -11.01
CA GLY A 125 11.39 1.74 -10.51
C GLY A 125 10.43 2.60 -9.74
N LEU A 126 9.14 2.23 -9.85
CA LEU A 126 8.07 2.74 -9.00
C LEU A 126 7.53 1.60 -8.13
N LEU A 127 6.99 1.97 -6.98
CA LEU A 127 6.15 1.07 -6.19
C LEU A 127 4.91 1.82 -5.68
N SER A 128 3.82 1.08 -5.45
CA SER A 128 2.63 1.56 -4.77
C SER A 128 1.96 0.39 -4.06
N TRP A 129 1.66 0.58 -2.79
CA TRP A 129 1.10 -0.46 -1.93
C TRP A 129 -0.20 0.04 -1.31
N SER A 130 -1.31 -0.66 -1.56
CA SER A 130 -2.66 -0.36 -1.03
C SER A 130 -2.99 1.14 -1.06
N THR A 131 -2.88 1.76 -2.24
CA THR A 131 -3.09 3.19 -2.43
C THR A 131 -4.11 3.47 -3.53
N PHE A 132 -4.05 2.70 -4.64
CA PHE A 132 -4.85 3.01 -5.83
C PHE A 132 -6.34 2.79 -5.63
N GLU A 133 -6.77 1.98 -4.68
CA GLU A 133 -8.18 1.82 -4.29
C GLU A 133 -8.78 3.12 -3.73
N HIS A 134 -7.96 4.00 -3.16
CA HIS A 134 -8.35 5.31 -2.61
C HIS A 134 -8.27 6.44 -3.64
N VAL A 135 -7.68 6.21 -4.81
CA VAL A 135 -7.65 7.19 -5.91
C VAL A 135 -9.03 7.27 -6.55
N GLN A 136 -9.58 8.48 -6.70
CA GLN A 136 -10.86 8.67 -7.39
C GLN A 136 -10.84 8.03 -8.79
N ARG A 137 -11.92 7.33 -9.15
CA ARG A 137 -11.98 6.50 -10.37
C ARG A 137 -11.58 7.27 -11.64
N ASP A 138 -12.03 8.51 -11.80
CA ASP A 138 -11.72 9.37 -12.95
C ASP A 138 -10.27 9.90 -12.95
N LYS A 139 -9.54 9.74 -11.84
CA LYS A 139 -8.14 10.15 -11.68
C LYS A 139 -7.14 9.01 -11.84
N VAL A 140 -7.58 7.74 -11.83
CA VAL A 140 -6.67 6.60 -11.93
C VAL A 140 -5.88 6.64 -13.23
N LEU A 141 -6.54 6.82 -14.38
CA LEU A 141 -5.85 6.90 -15.68
C LEU A 141 -4.86 8.09 -15.77
N PRO A 142 -5.25 9.34 -15.44
CA PRO A 142 -4.31 10.45 -15.44
C PRO A 142 -3.09 10.24 -14.53
N ILE A 143 -3.30 9.70 -13.32
CA ILE A 143 -2.22 9.42 -12.36
C ILE A 143 -1.29 8.31 -12.89
N LEU A 144 -1.84 7.23 -13.42
CA LEU A 144 -1.01 6.17 -14.02
C LEU A 144 -0.20 6.69 -15.22
N ALA A 145 -0.79 7.53 -16.07
CA ALA A 145 -0.06 8.15 -17.19
C ALA A 145 1.06 9.08 -16.70
N ASP A 146 0.83 9.82 -15.64
CA ASP A 146 1.84 10.70 -15.04
C ASP A 146 2.97 9.90 -14.36
N LEU A 147 2.64 8.81 -13.66
CA LEU A 147 3.62 7.87 -13.11
C LEU A 147 4.42 7.17 -14.22
N HIS A 148 3.77 6.80 -15.33
CA HIS A 148 4.47 6.28 -16.50
C HIS A 148 5.49 7.31 -17.01
N ALA A 149 5.16 8.60 -17.05
CA ALA A 149 6.10 9.65 -17.44
C ALA A 149 7.24 9.84 -16.44
N CYS A 150 7.07 9.53 -15.16
CA CYS A 150 8.13 9.55 -14.15
C CYS A 150 9.20 8.47 -14.37
N LEU A 151 8.85 7.33 -14.97
CA LEU A 151 9.80 6.28 -15.30
C LEU A 151 10.70 6.63 -16.48
N ARG A 152 11.95 6.18 -16.43
CA ARG A 152 12.79 6.11 -17.63
C ARG A 152 12.31 5.00 -18.58
N PRO A 153 12.66 5.04 -19.89
CA PRO A 153 12.46 3.89 -20.77
C PRO A 153 13.08 2.62 -20.18
N GLY A 154 12.37 1.50 -20.24
CA GLY A 154 12.77 0.24 -19.62
C GLY A 154 12.63 0.21 -18.09
N GLY A 155 12.06 1.23 -17.47
CA GLY A 155 11.73 1.22 -16.04
C GLY A 155 10.50 0.38 -15.74
N VAL A 156 10.32 -0.02 -14.46
CA VAL A 156 9.22 -0.88 -14.04
C VAL A 156 8.45 -0.29 -12.86
N PHE A 157 7.17 -0.68 -12.73
CA PHE A 157 6.30 -0.24 -11.65
C PHE A 157 5.65 -1.46 -10.99
N PHE A 158 5.91 -1.67 -9.70
CA PHE A 158 5.21 -2.64 -8.89
C PHE A 158 4.00 -1.97 -8.22
N LEU A 159 2.80 -2.44 -8.56
CA LEU A 159 1.53 -1.96 -8.02
C LEU A 159 0.80 -3.11 -7.35
N GLN A 160 0.38 -2.90 -6.10
CA GLN A 160 -0.40 -3.84 -5.31
C GLN A 160 -1.65 -3.14 -4.75
N ILE A 161 -2.78 -3.84 -4.77
CA ILE A 161 -4.03 -3.44 -4.10
C ILE A 161 -4.56 -4.62 -3.30
N GLU A 162 -4.85 -4.37 -2.03
CA GLU A 162 -5.54 -5.28 -1.10
C GLU A 162 -6.21 -4.46 0.01
N PRO A 163 -7.52 -4.72 0.27
CA PRO A 163 -8.42 -5.58 -0.49
C PRO A 163 -9.03 -4.89 -1.71
N LEU A 164 -9.32 -5.66 -2.76
CA LEU A 164 -10.14 -5.17 -3.88
C LEU A 164 -11.59 -5.01 -3.42
N PHE A 165 -12.29 -3.99 -3.91
CA PHE A 165 -13.62 -3.59 -3.43
C PHE A 165 -14.66 -4.73 -3.41
N HIS A 166 -14.67 -5.61 -4.40
CA HIS A 166 -15.66 -6.69 -4.48
C HIS A 166 -15.31 -7.92 -3.61
N SER A 167 -14.16 -7.94 -2.96
CA SER A 167 -13.72 -9.01 -2.06
C SER A 167 -14.43 -8.97 -0.71
N PRO A 168 -14.28 -9.99 0.17
CA PRO A 168 -15.03 -10.09 1.41
C PRO A 168 -14.97 -8.85 2.31
N TRP A 169 -13.82 -8.19 2.37
CA TRP A 169 -13.59 -6.99 3.19
C TRP A 169 -13.18 -5.77 2.38
N GLY A 170 -13.56 -5.73 1.12
CA GLY A 170 -13.24 -4.63 0.20
C GLY A 170 -13.83 -3.26 0.58
N SER A 171 -14.67 -3.23 1.61
CA SER A 171 -15.17 -1.99 2.21
C SER A 171 -14.15 -1.26 3.08
N HIS A 172 -13.08 -1.93 3.56
CA HIS A 172 -12.16 -1.43 4.61
C HIS A 172 -12.86 -1.16 5.97
N LEU A 173 -14.08 -1.67 6.17
CA LEU A 173 -14.87 -1.47 7.38
C LEU A 173 -14.77 -2.62 8.39
N ARG A 174 -13.88 -3.59 8.15
CA ARG A 174 -13.79 -4.86 8.92
C ARG A 174 -13.73 -4.66 10.43
N ARG A 175 -13.13 -3.59 10.90
CA ARG A 175 -13.10 -3.28 12.34
C ARG A 175 -14.48 -3.13 12.94
N TYR A 176 -15.42 -2.56 12.18
CA TYR A 176 -16.77 -2.24 12.64
C TYR A 176 -17.80 -3.25 12.15
N ASP A 177 -17.50 -3.90 11.05
CA ASP A 177 -18.37 -4.83 10.36
C ASP A 177 -17.54 -5.99 9.79
N ASP A 178 -17.44 -7.08 10.56
CA ASP A 178 -16.67 -8.28 10.20
C ASP A 178 -17.53 -9.32 9.44
N VAL A 179 -18.65 -8.89 8.84
CA VAL A 179 -19.46 -9.75 7.96
C VAL A 179 -18.92 -9.70 6.54
N PRO A 180 -18.39 -10.82 6.00
CA PRO A 180 -17.82 -10.83 4.66
C PRO A 180 -18.85 -10.38 3.61
N TRP A 181 -18.42 -9.50 2.67
CA TRP A 181 -19.23 -8.92 1.60
C TRP A 181 -20.46 -8.12 2.06
N HIS A 182 -20.59 -7.78 3.34
CA HIS A 182 -21.78 -7.05 3.82
C HIS A 182 -22.00 -5.74 3.04
N HIS A 183 -20.95 -5.04 2.69
CA HIS A 183 -21.00 -3.80 1.88
C HIS A 183 -21.56 -3.98 0.45
N LEU A 184 -21.66 -5.21 -0.07
CA LEU A 184 -22.30 -5.51 -1.35
C LEU A 184 -23.78 -5.91 -1.18
N MET A 185 -24.23 -6.19 0.05
CA MET A 185 -25.56 -6.65 0.38
C MET A 185 -26.39 -5.61 1.12
N ALA A 186 -25.76 -4.82 1.98
CA ALA A 186 -26.39 -3.79 2.79
C ALA A 186 -26.44 -2.44 2.07
N SER A 187 -27.38 -1.60 2.48
CA SER A 187 -27.38 -0.18 2.13
C SER A 187 -26.31 0.60 2.91
N GLU A 188 -25.93 1.79 2.43
CA GLU A 188 -25.01 2.65 3.16
C GLU A 188 -25.55 3.07 4.54
N GLU A 189 -26.87 3.20 4.67
CA GLU A 189 -27.53 3.51 5.94
C GLU A 189 -27.37 2.36 6.96
N GLU A 190 -27.54 1.11 6.51
CA GLU A 190 -27.34 -0.08 7.35
C GLU A 190 -25.88 -0.21 7.79
N LEU A 191 -24.92 0.01 6.88
CA LEU A 191 -23.50 0.00 7.20
C LEU A 191 -23.15 1.11 8.19
N TRP A 192 -23.64 2.32 7.97
CA TRP A 192 -23.43 3.43 8.91
C TRP A 192 -23.99 3.13 10.30
N ASN A 193 -25.20 2.58 10.39
CA ASN A 193 -25.83 2.16 11.65
C ASN A 193 -24.99 1.12 12.39
N THR A 194 -24.32 0.23 11.67
CA THR A 194 -23.40 -0.76 12.26
C THR A 194 -22.17 -0.09 12.85
N ILE A 195 -21.54 0.82 12.07
CA ILE A 195 -20.37 1.57 12.50
C ILE A 195 -20.70 2.47 13.71
N GLU A 196 -21.80 3.21 13.63
CA GLU A 196 -22.19 4.18 14.67
C GLU A 196 -22.42 3.51 16.02
N LYS A 197 -23.05 2.32 16.03
CA LYS A 197 -23.32 1.54 17.23
C LYS A 197 -22.10 0.82 17.82
N HIS A 198 -21.00 0.77 17.08
CA HIS A 198 -19.80 0.12 17.59
C HIS A 198 -19.26 0.90 18.80
N GLU A 199 -19.13 0.22 19.94
CA GLU A 199 -18.55 0.79 21.15
C GLU A 199 -17.11 0.27 21.32
N GLY A 200 -16.19 1.17 21.50
CA GLY A 200 -14.79 0.85 21.73
C GLY A 200 -13.88 2.06 21.59
N PRO A 201 -12.77 2.10 22.33
CA PRO A 201 -11.77 3.14 22.14
C PRO A 201 -11.07 2.99 20.78
N LEU A 202 -10.45 4.07 20.30
CA LEU A 202 -9.48 3.98 19.21
C LEU A 202 -8.33 3.08 19.64
N ASP A 203 -7.85 2.23 18.73
CA ASP A 203 -6.63 1.49 18.99
C ASP A 203 -5.37 2.38 18.80
N ALA A 204 -4.20 1.83 19.14
CA ALA A 204 -2.95 2.60 19.09
C ALA A 204 -2.63 3.08 17.67
N ALA A 205 -2.91 2.27 16.63
CA ALA A 205 -2.67 2.65 15.25
C ALA A 205 -3.57 3.81 14.83
N GLU A 206 -4.83 3.80 15.21
CA GLU A 206 -5.79 4.88 14.90
C GLU A 206 -5.44 6.18 15.61
N VAL A 207 -4.98 6.10 16.85
CA VAL A 207 -4.43 7.27 17.57
C VAL A 207 -3.20 7.82 16.86
N ASP A 208 -2.34 6.96 16.38
CA ASP A 208 -1.13 7.35 15.66
C ASP A 208 -1.40 8.00 14.30
N PHE A 209 -2.51 7.69 13.65
CA PHE A 209 -2.96 8.41 12.45
C PHE A 209 -3.42 9.85 12.70
N GLY A 210 -3.28 10.37 13.92
CA GLY A 210 -3.65 11.73 14.28
C GLY A 210 -5.16 11.94 14.48
N PHE A 211 -5.92 10.84 14.61
CA PHE A 211 -7.37 10.90 14.85
C PHE A 211 -7.74 11.06 16.32
N ALA A 212 -6.78 11.05 17.22
CA ALA A 212 -7.01 11.26 18.66
C ALA A 212 -7.79 12.57 18.94
N ASP A 213 -7.54 13.62 18.16
CA ASP A 213 -8.22 14.91 18.30
C ASP A 213 -9.69 14.88 17.85
N PHE A 214 -10.07 13.92 17.00
CA PHE A 214 -11.44 13.75 16.50
C PHE A 214 -12.27 12.77 17.35
N GLY A 215 -11.63 12.01 18.23
CA GLY A 215 -12.25 10.95 19.02
C GLY A 215 -12.79 9.79 18.17
N ALA A 216 -13.38 8.80 18.83
CA ALA A 216 -13.89 7.60 18.18
C ALA A 216 -14.97 7.90 17.12
N ASP A 217 -15.88 8.83 17.41
CA ASP A 217 -16.95 9.20 16.46
C ASP A 217 -16.44 9.96 15.24
N GLY A 218 -15.41 10.79 15.42
CA GLY A 218 -14.74 11.45 14.30
C GLY A 218 -14.03 10.45 13.39
N TYR A 219 -13.39 9.44 13.98
CA TYR A 219 -12.74 8.38 13.25
C TYR A 219 -13.74 7.50 12.47
N LYS A 220 -14.87 7.11 13.08
CA LYS A 220 -15.95 6.38 12.41
C LYS A 220 -16.44 7.12 11.15
N ARG A 221 -16.69 8.43 11.27
CA ARG A 221 -17.08 9.26 10.11
C ARG A 221 -16.02 9.33 9.04
N PHE A 222 -14.76 9.43 9.44
CA PHE A 222 -13.64 9.42 8.51
C PHE A 222 -13.57 8.10 7.73
N VAL A 223 -13.58 6.95 8.42
CA VAL A 223 -13.50 5.64 7.79
C VAL A 223 -14.68 5.38 6.86
N PHE A 224 -15.90 5.78 7.26
CA PHE A 224 -17.07 5.65 6.41
C PHE A 224 -16.99 6.53 5.16
N LYS A 225 -16.46 7.75 5.28
CA LYS A 225 -16.21 8.62 4.13
C LYS A 225 -15.16 8.04 3.18
N GLU A 226 -14.09 7.44 3.71
CA GLU A 226 -13.09 6.72 2.90
C GLU A 226 -13.73 5.55 2.14
N TYR A 227 -14.59 4.75 2.80
CA TYR A 227 -15.37 3.69 2.14
C TYR A 227 -16.21 4.22 0.97
N GLN A 228 -16.94 5.32 1.18
CA GLN A 228 -17.75 5.93 0.13
C GLN A 228 -16.91 6.42 -1.06
N ALA A 229 -15.66 6.81 -0.81
CA ALA A 229 -14.74 7.32 -1.82
C ALA A 229 -13.96 6.23 -2.59
N LEU A 230 -14.01 4.95 -2.17
CA LEU A 230 -13.32 3.86 -2.85
C LEU A 230 -13.74 3.78 -4.33
N ASN A 231 -12.78 3.60 -5.22
CA ASN A 231 -13.03 3.67 -6.66
C ASN A 231 -13.76 2.43 -7.24
N ARG A 232 -13.82 1.35 -6.49
CA ARG A 232 -14.54 0.10 -6.83
C ARG A 232 -14.05 -0.56 -8.12
N LEU A 233 -12.79 -0.35 -8.50
CA LEU A 233 -12.20 -0.99 -9.68
C LEU A 233 -12.05 -2.50 -9.46
N THR A 234 -12.31 -3.26 -10.51
CA THR A 234 -11.91 -4.66 -10.61
C THR A 234 -10.45 -4.77 -11.05
N ALA A 235 -9.85 -5.94 -10.89
CA ALA A 235 -8.50 -6.21 -11.38
C ALA A 235 -8.39 -5.99 -12.91
N ASP A 236 -9.39 -6.46 -13.68
CA ASP A 236 -9.40 -6.29 -15.14
C ASP A 236 -9.46 -4.83 -15.56
N GLU A 237 -10.34 -4.04 -14.92
CA GLU A 237 -10.42 -2.59 -15.17
C GLU A 237 -9.11 -1.87 -14.84
N LEU A 238 -8.45 -2.23 -13.74
CA LEU A 238 -7.15 -1.65 -13.37
C LEU A 238 -6.08 -1.97 -14.42
N ILE A 239 -6.02 -3.23 -14.88
CA ILE A 239 -5.10 -3.67 -15.93
C ILE A 239 -5.35 -2.91 -17.24
N ASP A 240 -6.60 -2.77 -17.64
CA ASP A 240 -6.94 -2.05 -18.87
C ASP A 240 -6.60 -0.56 -18.77
N ILE A 241 -6.82 0.06 -17.61
CA ILE A 241 -6.41 1.46 -17.36
C ILE A 241 -4.89 1.59 -17.39
N ALA A 242 -4.14 0.64 -16.81
CA ALA A 242 -2.67 0.64 -16.87
C ALA A 242 -2.15 0.56 -18.31
N ARG A 243 -2.75 -0.31 -19.13
CA ARG A 243 -2.43 -0.38 -20.58
C ARG A 243 -2.75 0.91 -21.31
N GLN A 244 -3.90 1.52 -21.05
CA GLN A 244 -4.28 2.84 -21.61
C GLN A 244 -3.30 3.94 -21.20
N ALA A 245 -2.72 3.87 -20.00
CA ALA A 245 -1.70 4.78 -19.51
C ALA A 245 -0.32 4.58 -20.18
N GLY A 246 -0.16 3.54 -21.03
CA GLY A 246 1.07 3.25 -21.76
C GLY A 246 1.95 2.16 -21.17
N PHE A 247 1.50 1.49 -20.11
CA PHE A 247 2.25 0.40 -19.51
C PHE A 247 2.05 -0.94 -20.26
N GLU A 248 3.10 -1.75 -20.29
CA GLU A 248 3.01 -3.18 -20.56
C GLU A 248 2.88 -3.96 -19.25
N VAL A 249 2.00 -4.97 -19.21
CA VAL A 249 1.89 -5.87 -18.06
C VAL A 249 2.93 -6.97 -18.20
N LEU A 250 3.97 -6.90 -17.39
CA LEU A 250 5.08 -7.86 -17.39
C LEU A 250 4.79 -9.08 -16.53
N ARG A 251 4.08 -8.89 -15.41
CA ARG A 251 3.65 -9.94 -14.50
C ARG A 251 2.35 -9.54 -13.83
N GLU A 252 1.47 -10.51 -13.66
CA GLU A 252 0.19 -10.40 -12.94
C GLU A 252 0.05 -11.57 -11.97
N GLU A 253 -0.48 -11.31 -10.79
CA GLU A 253 -0.87 -12.32 -9.81
C GLU A 253 -2.16 -11.87 -9.12
N ARG A 254 -3.17 -12.75 -9.09
CA ARG A 254 -4.42 -12.54 -8.36
C ARG A 254 -4.47 -13.51 -7.20
N ARG A 255 -4.78 -13.02 -6.02
CA ARG A 255 -4.91 -13.84 -4.82
C ARG A 255 -6.36 -13.92 -4.40
N HIS A 256 -6.88 -15.12 -4.46
CA HIS A 256 -8.28 -15.40 -4.17
C HIS A 256 -8.45 -15.87 -2.72
N VAL A 257 -9.60 -15.53 -2.15
CA VAL A 257 -10.04 -16.07 -0.86
C VAL A 257 -10.88 -17.32 -1.11
N ASP A 258 -10.64 -18.36 -0.31
CA ASP A 258 -11.44 -19.58 -0.31
C ASP A 258 -12.51 -19.50 0.78
N MET A 259 -13.57 -18.76 0.48
CA MET A 259 -14.72 -18.57 1.37
C MET A 259 -16.03 -18.83 0.60
N PRO A 260 -17.07 -19.37 1.26
CA PRO A 260 -18.37 -19.54 0.62
C PRO A 260 -19.01 -18.19 0.30
N ILE A 261 -19.37 -17.98 -0.96
CA ILE A 261 -20.05 -16.76 -1.40
C ILE A 261 -21.49 -16.78 -0.90
N PRO A 262 -21.96 -15.70 -0.23
CA PRO A 262 -23.36 -15.58 0.20
C PRO A 262 -24.33 -15.77 -0.97
N GLU A 263 -25.44 -16.48 -0.72
CA GLU A 263 -26.47 -16.76 -1.74
C GLU A 263 -27.01 -15.47 -2.39
N ALA A 264 -27.15 -14.41 -1.60
CA ALA A 264 -27.60 -13.09 -2.06
C ALA A 264 -26.71 -12.44 -3.12
N LEU A 265 -25.45 -12.89 -3.27
CA LEU A 265 -24.49 -12.37 -4.24
C LEU A 265 -24.32 -13.27 -5.46
N GLN A 266 -24.81 -14.52 -5.38
CA GLN A 266 -24.70 -15.46 -6.48
C GLN A 266 -25.48 -14.95 -7.71
N GLY A 267 -24.78 -14.86 -8.84
CA GLY A 267 -25.35 -14.32 -10.08
C GLY A 267 -25.47 -12.78 -10.15
N ARG A 268 -25.20 -12.03 -9.07
CA ARG A 268 -25.14 -10.56 -9.10
C ARG A 268 -23.81 -10.02 -9.59
N TYR A 269 -22.74 -10.72 -9.26
CA TYR A 269 -21.37 -10.40 -9.65
C TYR A 269 -20.68 -11.66 -10.16
N PRO A 270 -19.68 -11.51 -11.05
CA PRO A 270 -18.80 -12.62 -11.42
C PRO A 270 -18.11 -13.18 -10.16
N GLU A 271 -18.03 -14.51 -10.05
CA GLU A 271 -17.41 -15.17 -8.90
C GLU A 271 -15.94 -14.75 -8.72
N ASP A 272 -15.22 -14.57 -9.82
CA ASP A 272 -13.83 -14.10 -9.79
C ASP A 272 -13.69 -12.74 -9.08
N TRP A 273 -14.61 -11.79 -9.30
CA TRP A 273 -14.58 -10.50 -8.59
C TRP A 273 -14.78 -10.66 -7.10
N LEU A 274 -15.69 -11.54 -6.68
CA LEU A 274 -16.01 -11.76 -5.27
C LEU A 274 -14.86 -12.46 -4.53
N ARG A 275 -14.13 -13.32 -5.21
CA ARG A 275 -13.00 -14.06 -4.61
C ARG A 275 -11.67 -13.33 -4.69
N ASN A 276 -11.46 -12.49 -5.70
CA ASN A 276 -10.19 -11.80 -5.91
C ASN A 276 -9.98 -10.72 -4.85
N ASN A 277 -9.14 -11.03 -3.86
CA ASN A 277 -8.86 -10.15 -2.73
C ASN A 277 -7.69 -9.21 -3.00
N GLU A 278 -6.69 -9.69 -3.71
CA GLU A 278 -5.47 -8.93 -3.97
C GLU A 278 -5.06 -9.04 -5.43
N ILE A 279 -4.63 -7.93 -5.99
CA ILE A 279 -3.98 -7.87 -7.30
C ILE A 279 -2.56 -7.35 -7.15
N LEU A 280 -1.60 -8.04 -7.76
CA LEU A 280 -0.21 -7.62 -7.87
C LEU A 280 0.14 -7.50 -9.36
N LEU A 281 0.69 -6.37 -9.74
CA LEU A 281 1.12 -6.08 -11.11
C LEU A 281 2.57 -5.63 -11.13
N LEU A 282 3.34 -6.18 -12.07
CA LEU A 282 4.58 -5.56 -12.52
C LEU A 282 4.33 -4.97 -13.89
N LEU A 283 4.38 -3.67 -13.98
CA LEU A 283 4.13 -2.89 -15.18
C LEU A 283 5.46 -2.39 -15.73
N GLY A 284 5.65 -2.43 -17.03
CA GLY A 284 6.85 -1.94 -17.71
C GLY A 284 6.57 -0.71 -18.54
N LYS A 285 7.54 0.20 -18.60
CA LYS A 285 7.58 1.27 -19.59
C LYS A 285 8.46 0.82 -20.76
N PRO A 286 7.89 0.66 -21.96
CA PRO A 286 8.67 0.32 -23.17
C PRO A 286 9.84 1.26 -23.47
#